data_722e2d4fed31f87e8d943172272748ac
#
_entry.id   722e2d4fed31f87e8d943172272748ac
#
_cell.length_a   1.000
_cell.length_b   1.000
_cell.length_c   1.000
_cell.angle_alpha   90.00
_cell.angle_beta   90.00
_cell.angle_gamma   90.00
#
_symmetry.space_group_name_H-M   'P 1'
#
loop_
_entity.id
_entity.type
_entity.pdbx_description
1 polymer ?
#
loop_
_entity_poly.entity_id
_entity_poly.type
_entity_poly.pdbx_seq_one_letter_code
_entity_poly.pdbx_strand_id
1 'polypeptide(L)'
;MSPLLLITVTRAQSPQKQSGPAQKVIIIMLDGFGEEYYRMSDMPTLNYMERHGLFKVVTSLMPSVTNVNNTSICTGELPEKHGITGNSFYNTATSTEEFMEEDSLVLAPTIFERAKGKGVRSILFSSKKKTIGLLPRGTEEAISPETASQKWIDRIGPAPDIYSREVNYWLMKAALYSMEHDPGIGLFYIHTTDYPMHTWAPESQESKEHLHKIDSFIARIIKAEPDAMVLITADHTVKHKSLCWDLEKACLSRNTPIKIAISPERDKYFKHHRGFGGTSYIYLRDTGDRSAVAQTLRGLKGVDEVITKQVAVQRFHLMPERIGDLMVLGDSTTVFGDLDTESEALPATYRSHGSLYEAKVPLFIYNATHPPSPDFFSYNYKIASWLYQDLTRSSISHSE
;
A
#
# COMPACT_ATOMS: atom_id res chain seq x y z
N MET A 1 -73.98 -7.89 33.59
CA MET A 1 -73.11 -7.70 32.46
C MET A 1 -72.13 -6.57 32.77
N SER A 2 -70.88 -6.91 33.24
CA SER A 2 -69.87 -5.94 33.57
C SER A 2 -68.90 -5.80 32.35
N PRO A 3 -68.47 -4.61 31.97
CA PRO A 3 -67.56 -4.44 30.89
C PRO A 3 -66.08 -4.68 31.35
N LEU A 4 -65.40 -5.52 30.63
CA LEU A 4 -63.92 -5.72 30.76
C LEU A 4 -63.15 -4.49 30.24
N LEU A 5 -62.40 -3.88 31.16
CA LEU A 5 -61.49 -2.80 30.81
C LEU A 5 -60.18 -3.41 30.24
N LEU A 6 -59.93 -3.22 28.96
CA LEU A 6 -58.61 -3.59 28.31
C LEU A 6 -57.57 -2.53 28.66
N ILE A 7 -56.59 -2.87 29.49
CA ILE A 7 -55.43 -2.04 29.78
C ILE A 7 -54.37 -2.31 28.69
N THR A 8 -54.23 -1.41 27.76
CA THR A 8 -53.12 -1.41 26.79
C THR A 8 -51.84 -0.93 27.48
N VAL A 9 -50.91 -1.85 27.74
CA VAL A 9 -49.57 -1.51 28.24
C VAL A 9 -48.74 -1.03 27.07
N THR A 10 -48.56 0.27 26.94
CA THR A 10 -47.55 0.86 26.04
C THR A 10 -46.17 0.58 26.60
N ARG A 11 -45.43 -0.29 25.92
CA ARG A 11 -44.04 -0.55 26.22
C ARG A 11 -43.22 0.70 25.86
N ALA A 12 -42.72 1.40 26.89
CA ALA A 12 -41.78 2.50 26.70
C ALA A 12 -40.54 1.96 25.98
N GLN A 13 -40.25 2.50 24.79
CA GLN A 13 -38.99 2.27 24.11
C GLN A 13 -37.85 2.83 24.98
N SER A 14 -36.93 1.96 25.36
CA SER A 14 -35.70 2.36 26.04
C SER A 14 -34.99 3.41 25.17
N PRO A 15 -34.45 4.50 25.78
CA PRO A 15 -33.72 5.50 25.01
C PRO A 15 -32.56 4.82 24.32
N GLN A 16 -32.49 4.94 22.99
CA GLN A 16 -31.31 4.57 22.23
C GLN A 16 -30.14 5.30 22.87
N LYS A 17 -29.14 4.54 23.37
CA LYS A 17 -27.85 5.10 23.75
C LYS A 17 -27.32 5.87 22.53
N GLN A 18 -27.25 7.20 22.65
CA GLN A 18 -26.50 8.00 21.72
C GLN A 18 -25.07 7.41 21.71
N SER A 19 -24.70 6.79 20.62
CA SER A 19 -23.31 6.38 20.39
C SER A 19 -22.48 7.66 20.46
N GLY A 20 -21.52 7.72 21.37
CA GLY A 20 -20.53 8.79 21.40
C GLY A 20 -19.84 8.93 20.04
N PRO A 21 -19.10 10.00 19.78
CA PRO A 21 -18.41 10.17 18.51
C PRO A 21 -17.58 8.92 18.21
N ALA A 22 -17.65 8.45 16.96
CA ALA A 22 -16.88 7.28 16.53
C ALA A 22 -15.40 7.51 16.84
N GLN A 23 -14.70 6.48 17.34
CA GLN A 23 -13.27 6.56 17.65
C GLN A 23 -12.50 7.08 16.42
N LYS A 24 -11.64 8.10 16.63
CA LYS A 24 -10.75 8.62 15.58
C LYS A 24 -9.78 7.52 15.12
N VAL A 25 -9.52 7.45 13.83
CA VAL A 25 -8.65 6.46 13.20
C VAL A 25 -7.46 7.15 12.54
N ILE A 26 -6.26 6.69 12.85
CA ILE A 26 -5.01 7.17 12.25
C ILE A 26 -4.29 5.98 11.65
N ILE A 27 -4.17 5.97 10.32
CA ILE A 27 -3.42 4.95 9.58
C ILE A 27 -2.11 5.58 9.10
N ILE A 28 -0.99 4.97 9.47
CA ILE A 28 0.34 5.39 9.02
C ILE A 28 0.90 4.25 8.16
N MET A 29 1.02 4.48 6.88
CA MET A 29 1.66 3.59 5.94
C MET A 29 3.10 4.05 5.73
N LEU A 30 4.04 3.30 6.30
CA LEU A 30 5.47 3.53 6.20
C LEU A 30 6.00 2.78 4.98
N ASP A 31 6.13 3.49 3.86
CA ASP A 31 6.53 2.94 2.57
C ASP A 31 7.92 2.26 2.67
N GLY A 32 8.01 1.02 2.20
CA GLY A 32 9.23 0.21 2.22
C GLY A 32 9.66 -0.33 3.59
N PHE A 33 8.85 -0.17 4.65
CA PHE A 33 9.19 -0.52 6.03
C PHE A 33 8.99 -2.01 6.30
N GLY A 34 10.09 -2.78 6.31
CA GLY A 34 10.10 -4.19 6.67
C GLY A 34 10.37 -4.46 8.16
N GLU A 35 10.12 -5.71 8.59
CA GLU A 35 10.42 -6.12 9.96
C GLU A 35 11.90 -5.96 10.32
N GLU A 36 12.82 -6.18 9.36
CA GLU A 36 14.26 -5.99 9.56
C GLU A 36 14.61 -4.55 9.97
N TYR A 37 13.99 -3.56 9.30
CA TYR A 37 14.13 -2.15 9.64
C TYR A 37 13.63 -1.85 11.05
N TYR A 38 12.49 -2.42 11.44
CA TYR A 38 11.93 -2.26 12.79
C TYR A 38 12.88 -2.87 13.86
N ARG A 39 13.29 -4.12 13.65
CA ARG A 39 14.10 -4.86 14.67
C ARG A 39 15.51 -4.30 14.84
N MET A 40 16.07 -3.66 13.81
CA MET A 40 17.41 -3.08 13.83
C MET A 40 17.47 -1.62 14.28
N SER A 41 16.31 -0.97 14.43
CA SER A 41 16.20 0.46 14.79
C SER A 41 15.71 0.66 16.22
N ASP A 42 16.12 1.76 16.84
CA ASP A 42 15.59 2.19 18.13
C ASP A 42 14.25 2.91 17.92
N MET A 43 13.15 2.19 18.13
CA MET A 43 11.77 2.66 17.93
C MET A 43 10.93 2.45 19.21
N PRO A 44 11.20 3.21 20.28
CA PRO A 44 10.58 2.98 21.59
C PRO A 44 9.06 3.07 21.59
N THR A 45 8.46 3.90 20.72
CA THR A 45 7.00 4.02 20.58
C THR A 45 6.40 2.78 19.94
N LEU A 46 6.99 2.28 18.86
CA LEU A 46 6.54 1.02 18.24
C LEU A 46 6.77 -0.18 19.19
N ASN A 47 7.86 -0.21 19.94
CA ASN A 47 8.09 -1.20 20.98
C ASN A 47 7.03 -1.15 22.09
N TYR A 48 6.53 0.03 22.43
CA TYR A 48 5.42 0.20 23.36
C TYR A 48 4.11 -0.32 22.73
N MET A 49 3.81 0.03 21.47
CA MET A 49 2.63 -0.44 20.74
C MET A 49 2.63 -1.98 20.59
N GLU A 50 3.78 -2.60 20.31
CA GLU A 50 3.91 -4.07 20.24
C GLU A 50 3.51 -4.74 21.55
N ARG A 51 3.91 -4.17 22.68
CA ARG A 51 3.62 -4.74 24.01
C ARG A 51 2.20 -4.48 24.53
N HIS A 52 1.57 -3.40 24.09
CA HIS A 52 0.27 -2.94 24.64
C HIS A 52 -0.87 -2.96 23.60
N GLY A 53 -0.60 -3.40 22.38
CA GLY A 53 -1.56 -3.53 21.29
C GLY A 53 -1.42 -4.87 20.58
N LEU A 54 -1.69 -4.88 19.28
CA LEU A 54 -1.45 -6.02 18.41
C LEU A 54 -0.23 -5.73 17.54
N PHE A 55 0.72 -6.66 17.51
CA PHE A 55 1.77 -6.72 16.52
C PHE A 55 1.73 -8.03 15.75
N LYS A 56 1.87 -7.96 14.43
CA LYS A 56 1.95 -9.15 13.57
C LYS A 56 2.73 -8.84 12.31
N VAL A 57 3.54 -9.79 11.85
CA VAL A 57 4.06 -9.76 10.47
C VAL A 57 2.97 -10.32 9.56
N VAL A 58 2.53 -9.50 8.63
CA VAL A 58 1.48 -9.81 7.65
C VAL A 58 2.06 -9.84 6.24
N THR A 59 1.25 -10.23 5.26
CA THR A 59 1.66 -10.27 3.87
C THR A 59 1.06 -9.08 3.11
N SER A 60 1.85 -8.40 2.31
CA SER A 60 1.34 -7.47 1.29
C SER A 60 0.96 -8.22 0.02
N LEU A 61 0.20 -7.59 -0.86
CA LEU A 61 -0.26 -8.22 -2.10
C LEU A 61 0.81 -8.15 -3.19
N MET A 62 0.73 -9.11 -4.12
CA MET A 62 1.60 -9.16 -5.30
C MET A 62 0.98 -8.44 -6.51
N PRO A 63 1.84 -7.79 -7.31
CA PRO A 63 3.24 -7.46 -7.04
C PRO A 63 3.38 -6.55 -5.81
N SER A 64 4.47 -6.72 -5.04
CA SER A 64 4.71 -5.94 -3.82
C SER A 64 5.24 -4.55 -4.16
N VAL A 65 4.36 -3.72 -4.73
CA VAL A 65 4.62 -2.35 -5.18
C VAL A 65 3.62 -1.36 -4.58
N THR A 66 4.01 -0.10 -4.51
CA THR A 66 3.31 0.96 -3.77
C THR A 66 1.85 1.13 -4.20
N ASN A 67 1.55 1.30 -5.49
CA ASN A 67 0.17 1.59 -5.92
C ASN A 67 -0.78 0.41 -5.63
N VAL A 68 -0.34 -0.83 -5.86
CA VAL A 68 -1.14 -2.03 -5.57
C VAL A 68 -1.50 -2.09 -4.10
N ASN A 69 -0.51 -1.95 -3.22
CA ASN A 69 -0.72 -2.13 -1.80
C ASN A 69 -1.39 -0.94 -1.11
N ASN A 70 -1.06 0.31 -1.50
CA ASN A 70 -1.80 1.48 -1.03
C ASN A 70 -3.29 1.40 -1.39
N THR A 71 -3.60 1.04 -2.65
CA THR A 71 -5.00 0.91 -3.08
C THR A 71 -5.69 -0.21 -2.33
N SER A 72 -5.03 -1.36 -2.15
CA SER A 72 -5.59 -2.48 -1.39
C SER A 72 -5.82 -2.12 0.08
N ILE A 73 -4.87 -1.43 0.74
CA ILE A 73 -5.01 -0.95 2.12
C ILE A 73 -6.15 0.07 2.23
N CYS A 74 -6.32 0.96 1.23
CA CYS A 74 -7.36 1.98 1.25
C CYS A 74 -8.74 1.49 0.80
N THR A 75 -8.84 0.40 0.04
CA THR A 75 -10.13 -0.14 -0.40
C THR A 75 -10.60 -1.34 0.41
N GLY A 76 -9.66 -2.07 1.04
CA GLY A 76 -9.94 -3.36 1.70
C GLY A 76 -10.24 -4.48 0.71
N GLU A 77 -9.89 -4.29 -0.57
CA GLU A 77 -10.18 -5.19 -1.67
C GLU A 77 -8.90 -5.71 -2.32
N LEU A 78 -9.03 -6.77 -3.09
CA LEU A 78 -7.97 -7.39 -3.88
C LEU A 78 -7.81 -6.69 -5.24
N PRO A 79 -6.65 -6.79 -5.92
CA PRO A 79 -6.40 -6.15 -7.22
C PRO A 79 -7.44 -6.47 -8.30
N GLU A 80 -8.00 -7.68 -8.32
CA GLU A 80 -9.09 -8.08 -9.23
C GLU A 80 -10.36 -7.24 -9.06
N LYS A 81 -10.57 -6.61 -7.88
CA LYS A 81 -11.71 -5.77 -7.55
C LYS A 81 -11.41 -4.29 -7.70
N HIS A 82 -10.28 -3.83 -7.17
CA HIS A 82 -9.93 -2.41 -7.24
C HIS A 82 -9.19 -2.02 -8.53
N GLY A 83 -8.70 -2.98 -9.32
CA GLY A 83 -8.18 -2.75 -10.66
C GLY A 83 -6.70 -2.33 -10.74
N ILE A 84 -6.02 -2.03 -9.65
CA ILE A 84 -4.62 -1.60 -9.67
C ILE A 84 -3.69 -2.81 -9.58
N THR A 85 -2.89 -3.02 -10.62
CA THR A 85 -2.02 -4.20 -10.79
C THR A 85 -0.53 -3.85 -10.83
N GLY A 86 -0.18 -2.56 -10.75
CA GLY A 86 1.19 -2.05 -10.78
C GLY A 86 1.20 -0.54 -10.62
N ASN A 87 2.37 0.09 -10.74
CA ASN A 87 2.51 1.53 -10.93
C ASN A 87 2.23 1.92 -12.39
N SER A 88 2.45 0.97 -13.32
CA SER A 88 2.10 1.09 -14.74
C SER A 88 1.51 -0.22 -15.28
N PHE A 89 0.86 -0.14 -16.43
CA PHE A 89 0.33 -1.28 -17.19
C PHE A 89 0.37 -0.99 -18.68
N TYR A 90 0.32 -2.03 -19.49
CA TYR A 90 0.14 -1.90 -20.94
C TYR A 90 -1.35 -1.92 -21.29
N ASN A 91 -1.85 -0.79 -21.77
CA ASN A 91 -3.21 -0.68 -22.28
C ASN A 91 -3.26 -1.28 -23.69
N THR A 92 -3.87 -2.45 -23.83
CA THR A 92 -3.98 -3.16 -25.10
C THR A 92 -4.88 -2.46 -26.11
N ALA A 93 -5.83 -1.62 -25.66
CA ALA A 93 -6.74 -0.89 -26.54
C ALA A 93 -6.04 0.29 -27.22
N THR A 94 -5.16 1.01 -26.51
CA THR A 94 -4.38 2.14 -27.04
C THR A 94 -3.01 1.71 -27.57
N SER A 95 -2.56 0.49 -27.22
CA SER A 95 -1.22 -0.02 -27.50
C SER A 95 -0.10 0.82 -26.88
N THR A 96 -0.35 1.39 -25.70
CA THR A 96 0.60 2.24 -24.95
C THR A 96 0.79 1.75 -23.52
N GLU A 97 1.94 2.03 -22.94
CA GLU A 97 2.14 1.95 -21.50
C GLU A 97 1.51 3.17 -20.83
N GLU A 98 0.76 2.95 -19.77
CA GLU A 98 0.08 3.98 -19.00
C GLU A 98 0.40 3.85 -17.51
N PHE A 99 0.60 5.00 -16.83
CA PHE A 99 0.82 5.02 -15.39
C PHE A 99 -0.51 4.95 -14.63
N MET A 100 -0.56 4.16 -13.57
CA MET A 100 -1.74 4.04 -12.71
C MET A 100 -1.73 5.15 -11.65
N GLU A 101 -2.05 6.39 -12.06
CA GLU A 101 -1.99 7.58 -11.21
C GLU A 101 -3.33 8.33 -11.11
N GLU A 102 -4.39 7.85 -11.78
CA GLU A 102 -5.70 8.48 -11.83
C GLU A 102 -6.75 7.70 -11.04
N ASP A 103 -7.59 8.39 -10.28
CA ASP A 103 -8.62 7.79 -9.43
C ASP A 103 -9.70 7.02 -10.21
N SER A 104 -9.90 7.36 -11.48
CA SER A 104 -10.78 6.64 -12.42
C SER A 104 -10.35 5.18 -12.65
N LEU A 105 -9.08 4.85 -12.41
CA LEU A 105 -8.56 3.49 -12.50
C LEU A 105 -8.92 2.63 -11.28
N VAL A 106 -9.30 3.27 -10.15
CA VAL A 106 -9.68 2.57 -8.91
C VAL A 106 -11.18 2.24 -8.98
N LEU A 107 -11.49 0.96 -9.13
CA LEU A 107 -12.85 0.47 -9.38
C LEU A 107 -13.64 0.14 -8.11
N ALA A 108 -13.00 0.13 -6.95
CA ALA A 108 -13.62 -0.12 -5.66
C ALA A 108 -13.73 1.18 -4.83
N PRO A 109 -14.73 1.29 -3.94
CA PRO A 109 -14.83 2.42 -3.03
C PRO A 109 -13.69 2.40 -2.00
N THR A 110 -13.13 3.58 -1.74
CA THR A 110 -12.07 3.77 -0.75
C THR A 110 -12.64 3.79 0.68
N ILE A 111 -11.75 3.62 1.66
CA ILE A 111 -12.06 3.82 3.08
C ILE A 111 -12.56 5.25 3.35
N PHE A 112 -12.07 6.24 2.57
CA PHE A 112 -12.49 7.63 2.69
C PHE A 112 -13.93 7.85 2.21
N GLU A 113 -14.32 7.21 1.08
CA GLU A 113 -15.71 7.23 0.61
C GLU A 113 -16.64 6.56 1.61
N ARG A 114 -16.22 5.43 2.21
CA ARG A 114 -17.00 4.75 3.26
C ARG A 114 -17.10 5.57 4.53
N ALA A 115 -16.03 6.21 4.98
CA ALA A 115 -16.01 7.10 6.12
C ALA A 115 -16.94 8.30 5.89
N LYS A 116 -16.85 8.94 4.71
CA LYS A 116 -17.74 10.04 4.31
C LYS A 116 -19.20 9.63 4.32
N GLY A 117 -19.53 8.42 3.83
CA GLY A 117 -20.90 7.87 3.89
C GLY A 117 -21.45 7.70 5.31
N LYS A 118 -20.57 7.67 6.31
CA LYS A 118 -20.90 7.63 7.75
C LYS A 118 -20.75 8.99 8.45
N GLY A 119 -20.57 10.06 7.70
CA GLY A 119 -20.39 11.42 8.25
C GLY A 119 -19.01 11.66 8.86
N VAL A 120 -18.02 10.79 8.62
CA VAL A 120 -16.66 10.92 9.12
C VAL A 120 -15.82 11.68 8.10
N ARG A 121 -15.25 12.82 8.52
CA ARG A 121 -14.32 13.63 7.73
C ARG A 121 -12.94 12.96 7.70
N SER A 122 -12.25 13.01 6.55
CA SER A 122 -10.95 12.36 6.37
C SER A 122 -9.96 13.22 5.62
N ILE A 123 -8.66 13.06 5.95
CA ILE A 123 -7.56 13.68 5.23
C ILE A 123 -6.55 12.61 4.81
N LEU A 124 -6.08 12.73 3.56
CA LEU A 124 -5.00 11.92 3.00
C LEU A 124 -3.72 12.77 2.91
N PHE A 125 -2.67 12.34 3.59
CA PHE A 125 -1.32 12.85 3.45
C PHE A 125 -0.46 11.84 2.72
N SER A 126 0.19 12.22 1.63
CA SER A 126 1.16 11.37 0.93
C SER A 126 2.37 12.17 0.48
N SER A 127 3.56 11.61 0.70
CA SER A 127 4.80 12.18 0.16
C SER A 127 4.85 12.15 -1.36
N LYS A 128 4.06 11.28 -2.01
CA LYS A 128 4.03 11.08 -3.47
C LYS A 128 2.74 11.65 -4.08
N LYS A 129 2.86 12.59 -5.03
CA LYS A 129 1.73 13.17 -5.80
C LYS A 129 0.89 12.08 -6.47
N LYS A 130 1.52 11.01 -6.99
CA LYS A 130 0.79 9.90 -7.65
C LYS A 130 -0.27 9.26 -6.75
N THR A 131 0.02 9.10 -5.46
CA THR A 131 -0.95 8.56 -4.49
C THR A 131 -2.12 9.52 -4.27
N ILE A 132 -1.85 10.83 -4.25
CA ILE A 132 -2.89 11.86 -4.17
C ILE A 132 -3.80 11.82 -5.41
N GLY A 133 -3.25 11.57 -6.60
CA GLY A 133 -4.05 11.40 -7.83
C GLY A 133 -4.89 10.12 -7.83
N LEU A 134 -4.35 9.04 -7.24
CA LEU A 134 -5.00 7.73 -7.26
C LEU A 134 -6.11 7.57 -6.20
N LEU A 135 -5.96 8.14 -5.01
CA LEU A 135 -6.81 7.85 -3.84
C LEU A 135 -7.52 9.07 -3.21
N PRO A 136 -7.85 10.14 -3.95
CA PRO A 136 -8.44 11.34 -3.33
C PRO A 136 -9.94 11.19 -3.03
N ARG A 137 -10.62 10.22 -3.65
CA ARG A 137 -12.07 10.08 -3.56
C ARG A 137 -12.55 9.85 -2.13
N GLY A 138 -13.44 10.73 -1.69
CA GLY A 138 -14.02 10.69 -0.34
C GLY A 138 -13.27 11.51 0.70
N THR A 139 -12.02 11.91 0.45
CA THR A 139 -11.25 12.78 1.35
C THR A 139 -11.79 14.21 1.34
N GLU A 140 -11.64 14.93 2.43
CA GLU A 140 -11.90 16.36 2.50
C GLU A 140 -10.73 17.16 1.90
N GLU A 141 -9.52 16.75 2.20
CA GLU A 141 -8.28 17.30 1.63
C GLU A 141 -7.27 16.17 1.38
N ALA A 142 -6.55 16.24 0.27
CA ALA A 142 -5.48 15.33 -0.07
C ALA A 142 -4.20 16.15 -0.29
N ILE A 143 -3.15 15.90 0.48
CA ILE A 143 -2.00 16.78 0.63
C ILE A 143 -0.72 16.03 0.28
N SER A 144 0.04 16.58 -0.69
CA SER A 144 1.40 16.15 -0.99
C SER A 144 2.37 17.34 -0.88
N PRO A 145 3.59 17.13 -0.36
CA PRO A 145 4.65 18.14 -0.40
C PRO A 145 4.94 18.65 -1.81
N GLU A 146 4.89 17.77 -2.83
CA GLU A 146 5.14 18.13 -4.23
C GLU A 146 4.14 19.16 -4.79
N THR A 147 2.94 19.20 -4.26
CA THR A 147 1.85 20.08 -4.70
C THR A 147 1.25 20.89 -3.55
N ALA A 148 2.03 21.08 -2.47
CA ALA A 148 1.56 21.77 -1.30
C ALA A 148 1.12 23.20 -1.63
N SER A 149 -0.09 23.55 -1.22
CA SER A 149 -0.59 24.93 -1.36
C SER A 149 0.18 25.89 -0.45
N GLN A 150 0.15 27.20 -0.76
CA GLN A 150 0.79 28.22 0.06
C GLN A 150 0.33 28.14 1.51
N LYS A 151 -0.93 27.81 1.76
CA LYS A 151 -1.50 27.57 3.11
C LYS A 151 -0.66 26.56 3.92
N TRP A 152 -0.22 25.46 3.28
CA TRP A 152 0.58 24.41 3.93
C TRP A 152 2.05 24.84 4.08
N ILE A 153 2.61 25.52 3.08
CA ILE A 153 3.97 26.06 3.12
C ILE A 153 4.11 27.08 4.26
N ASP A 154 3.14 27.95 4.44
CA ASP A 154 3.14 28.96 5.51
C ASP A 154 3.07 28.33 6.92
N ARG A 155 2.43 27.17 7.04
CA ARG A 155 2.24 26.46 8.32
C ARG A 155 3.39 25.55 8.71
N ILE A 156 3.93 24.83 7.73
CA ILE A 156 4.89 23.75 7.95
C ILE A 156 6.30 24.13 7.53
N GLY A 157 6.42 25.10 6.65
CA GLY A 157 7.65 25.49 5.96
C GLY A 157 7.70 24.95 4.54
N PRO A 158 8.73 25.33 3.76
CA PRO A 158 8.91 24.87 2.39
C PRO A 158 9.01 23.34 2.32
N ALA A 159 8.42 22.78 1.26
CA ALA A 159 8.45 21.34 1.02
C ALA A 159 9.88 20.90 0.66
N PRO A 160 10.41 19.85 1.30
CA PRO A 160 11.69 19.25 0.92
C PRO A 160 11.61 18.51 -0.42
N ASP A 161 12.78 18.19 -0.99
CA ASP A 161 12.87 17.33 -2.17
C ASP A 161 12.25 15.95 -1.88
N ILE A 162 11.50 15.42 -2.84
CA ILE A 162 10.89 14.07 -2.76
C ILE A 162 11.97 12.96 -2.57
N TYR A 163 13.19 13.20 -3.07
CA TYR A 163 14.35 12.32 -2.91
C TYR A 163 15.16 12.67 -1.65
N SER A 164 14.44 12.85 -0.53
CA SER A 164 15.02 13.10 0.78
C SER A 164 14.22 12.39 1.88
N ARG A 165 14.84 12.13 3.03
CA ARG A 165 14.13 11.63 4.21
C ARG A 165 13.30 12.73 4.89
N GLU A 166 13.67 13.99 4.68
CA GLU A 166 13.04 15.17 5.24
C GLU A 166 11.61 15.38 4.75
N VAL A 167 11.27 14.88 3.55
CA VAL A 167 9.90 14.92 3.01
C VAL A 167 8.91 14.14 3.91
N ASN A 168 9.35 13.02 4.48
CA ASN A 168 8.57 12.25 5.44
C ASN A 168 8.34 13.03 6.74
N TYR A 169 9.34 13.79 7.19
CA TYR A 169 9.22 14.63 8.40
C TYR A 169 8.28 15.80 8.18
N TRP A 170 8.32 16.41 6.99
CA TRP A 170 7.38 17.46 6.60
C TRP A 170 5.93 16.95 6.64
N LEU A 171 5.71 15.78 6.07
CA LEU A 171 4.41 15.10 6.03
C LEU A 171 3.87 14.84 7.45
N MET A 172 4.71 14.28 8.32
CA MET A 172 4.34 14.04 9.73
C MET A 172 4.00 15.32 10.49
N LYS A 173 4.73 16.43 10.22
CA LYS A 173 4.40 17.75 10.79
C LYS A 173 3.06 18.26 10.28
N ALA A 174 2.76 18.10 8.99
CA ALA A 174 1.49 18.51 8.40
C ALA A 174 0.31 17.74 9.01
N ALA A 175 0.45 16.43 9.20
CA ALA A 175 -0.55 15.61 9.86
C ALA A 175 -0.78 16.03 11.31
N LEU A 176 0.28 16.23 12.09
CA LEU A 176 0.20 16.74 13.47
C LEU A 176 -0.48 18.09 13.53
N TYR A 177 -0.12 19.02 12.65
CA TYR A 177 -0.77 20.32 12.57
C TYR A 177 -2.28 20.20 12.37
N SER A 178 -2.72 19.31 11.46
CA SER A 178 -4.16 19.05 11.25
C SER A 178 -4.83 18.48 12.49
N MET A 179 -4.21 17.55 13.20
CA MET A 179 -4.75 16.96 14.42
C MET A 179 -4.94 18.03 15.51
N GLU A 180 -4.00 18.95 15.65
CA GLU A 180 -4.03 20.02 16.64
C GLU A 180 -5.04 21.14 16.30
N HIS A 181 -5.33 21.39 15.00
CA HIS A 181 -6.10 22.55 14.56
C HIS A 181 -7.46 22.20 13.92
N ASP A 182 -7.73 20.93 13.61
CA ASP A 182 -9.03 20.47 13.12
C ASP A 182 -9.46 19.19 13.85
N PRO A 183 -9.98 19.30 15.06
CA PRO A 183 -10.42 18.15 15.86
C PRO A 183 -11.59 17.36 15.24
N GLY A 184 -12.27 17.95 14.24
CA GLY A 184 -13.39 17.31 13.55
C GLY A 184 -12.99 16.25 12.53
N ILE A 185 -11.72 16.09 12.20
CA ILE A 185 -11.24 15.03 11.34
C ILE A 185 -11.25 13.70 12.12
N GLY A 186 -11.96 12.71 11.59
CA GLY A 186 -12.11 11.40 12.21
C GLY A 186 -11.24 10.29 11.60
N LEU A 187 -10.70 10.51 10.39
CA LEU A 187 -9.82 9.55 9.71
C LEU A 187 -8.62 10.27 9.09
N PHE A 188 -7.43 9.85 9.49
CA PHE A 188 -6.16 10.25 8.90
C PHE A 188 -5.50 9.07 8.20
N TYR A 189 -5.00 9.28 6.99
CA TYR A 189 -4.11 8.37 6.29
C TYR A 189 -2.81 9.09 5.95
N ILE A 190 -1.68 8.59 6.44
CA ILE A 190 -0.36 9.21 6.31
C ILE A 190 0.55 8.21 5.60
N HIS A 191 0.96 8.54 4.38
CA HIS A 191 1.80 7.69 3.53
C HIS A 191 3.15 8.34 3.29
N THR A 192 4.23 7.74 3.78
CA THR A 192 5.62 8.19 3.61
C THR A 192 6.18 7.82 2.23
N THR A 193 7.43 8.15 1.93
CA THR A 193 8.18 7.62 0.77
C THR A 193 9.23 6.62 1.23
N ASP A 194 9.48 5.63 0.42
CA ASP A 194 10.47 4.57 0.56
C ASP A 194 11.90 4.97 0.10
N TYR A 195 12.09 6.21 -0.35
CA TYR A 195 13.42 6.70 -0.75
C TYR A 195 14.53 6.38 0.27
N PRO A 196 14.32 6.53 1.59
CA PRO A 196 15.31 6.15 2.59
C PRO A 196 15.65 4.64 2.56
N MET A 197 14.67 3.78 2.33
CA MET A 197 14.85 2.32 2.31
C MET A 197 15.55 1.83 1.03
N HIS A 198 15.35 2.52 -0.09
CA HIS A 198 16.14 2.29 -1.31
C HIS A 198 17.59 2.75 -1.15
N THR A 199 17.81 3.82 -0.37
CA THR A 199 19.14 4.44 -0.22
C THR A 199 19.97 3.72 0.85
N TRP A 200 19.37 3.33 1.98
CA TRP A 200 20.07 2.83 3.15
C TRP A 200 19.55 1.46 3.59
N ALA A 201 20.48 0.54 3.85
CA ALA A 201 20.17 -0.78 4.39
C ALA A 201 19.69 -0.68 5.87
N PRO A 202 18.97 -1.69 6.39
CA PRO A 202 18.44 -1.66 7.76
C PRO A 202 19.52 -1.46 8.84
N GLU A 203 20.72 -2.00 8.63
CA GLU A 203 21.85 -1.88 9.54
C GLU A 203 22.56 -0.53 9.52
N SER A 204 22.33 0.31 8.50
CA SER A 204 22.99 1.60 8.36
C SER A 204 22.56 2.59 9.45
N GLN A 205 23.46 3.49 9.81
CA GLN A 205 23.20 4.52 10.82
C GLN A 205 22.09 5.48 10.33
N GLU A 206 22.09 5.82 9.04
CA GLU A 206 21.12 6.73 8.43
C GLU A 206 19.69 6.16 8.49
N SER A 207 19.50 4.84 8.26
CA SER A 207 18.22 4.16 8.44
C SER A 207 17.73 4.25 9.88
N LYS A 208 18.62 3.93 10.83
CA LYS A 208 18.30 3.98 12.27
C LYS A 208 17.91 5.36 12.73
N GLU A 209 18.64 6.41 12.32
CA GLU A 209 18.32 7.80 12.62
C GLU A 209 16.99 8.22 12.00
N HIS A 210 16.75 7.84 10.73
CA HIS A 210 15.50 8.13 10.05
C HIS A 210 14.30 7.51 10.80
N LEU A 211 14.38 6.24 11.12
CA LEU A 211 13.30 5.50 11.77
C LEU A 211 13.09 5.93 13.22
N HIS A 212 14.15 6.21 13.97
CA HIS A 212 14.03 6.83 15.29
C HIS A 212 13.29 8.19 15.22
N LYS A 213 13.58 9.00 14.18
CA LYS A 213 12.88 10.26 13.96
C LYS A 213 11.41 10.05 13.61
N ILE A 214 11.08 9.07 12.78
CA ILE A 214 9.69 8.67 12.48
C ILE A 214 8.97 8.23 13.76
N ASP A 215 9.59 7.38 14.58
CA ASP A 215 9.05 6.94 15.87
C ASP A 215 8.74 8.11 16.80
N SER A 216 9.61 9.14 16.84
CA SER A 216 9.36 10.35 17.61
C SER A 216 8.14 11.14 17.15
N PHE A 217 7.81 11.12 15.85
CA PHE A 217 6.56 11.70 15.33
C PHE A 217 5.35 10.86 15.71
N ILE A 218 5.46 9.53 15.66
CA ILE A 218 4.39 8.62 16.10
C ILE A 218 4.06 8.85 17.58
N ALA A 219 5.08 9.02 18.44
CA ALA A 219 4.89 9.38 19.85
C ALA A 219 4.10 10.67 20.01
N ARG A 220 4.41 11.69 19.22
CA ARG A 220 3.69 12.97 19.23
C ARG A 220 2.25 12.83 18.74
N ILE A 221 2.00 12.00 17.72
CA ILE A 221 0.66 11.70 17.23
C ILE A 221 -0.19 11.03 18.33
N ILE A 222 0.35 10.00 18.99
CA ILE A 222 -0.34 9.33 20.11
C ILE A 222 -0.61 10.31 21.26
N LYS A 223 0.31 11.22 21.53
CA LYS A 223 0.12 12.25 22.56
C LYS A 223 -0.94 13.30 22.18
N ALA A 224 -1.00 13.69 20.91
CA ALA A 224 -1.99 14.65 20.41
C ALA A 224 -3.40 14.06 20.37
N GLU A 225 -3.51 12.75 20.09
CA GLU A 225 -4.78 12.03 19.94
C GLU A 225 -4.76 10.75 20.80
N PRO A 226 -4.81 10.87 22.14
CA PRO A 226 -4.59 9.74 23.05
C PRO A 226 -5.69 8.67 22.97
N ASP A 227 -6.89 9.03 22.53
CA ASP A 227 -8.03 8.11 22.39
C ASP A 227 -8.17 7.56 20.96
N ALA A 228 -7.32 7.97 20.03
CA ALA A 228 -7.36 7.49 18.65
C ALA A 228 -6.88 6.05 18.55
N MET A 229 -7.49 5.30 17.64
CA MET A 229 -6.95 4.03 17.16
C MET A 229 -5.84 4.32 16.15
N VAL A 230 -4.64 3.80 16.40
CA VAL A 230 -3.47 3.98 15.53
C VAL A 230 -3.11 2.64 14.90
N LEU A 231 -3.09 2.63 13.56
CA LEU A 231 -2.69 1.48 12.76
C LEU A 231 -1.43 1.86 11.97
N ILE A 232 -0.40 1.03 12.05
CA ILE A 232 0.85 1.24 11.32
C ILE A 232 1.17 -0.02 10.53
N THR A 233 1.43 0.14 9.23
CA THR A 233 1.85 -0.96 8.36
C THR A 233 2.75 -0.43 7.24
N ALA A 234 3.18 -1.32 6.36
CA ALA A 234 3.88 -0.99 5.13
C ALA A 234 3.20 -1.66 3.94
N ASP A 235 3.50 -1.18 2.76
CA ASP A 235 3.07 -1.73 1.48
C ASP A 235 3.98 -2.88 1.01
N HIS A 236 5.28 -2.79 1.29
CA HIS A 236 6.33 -3.78 1.05
C HIS A 236 7.54 -3.48 1.93
N THR A 237 8.55 -4.35 1.91
CA THR A 237 9.91 -3.99 2.34
C THR A 237 10.80 -3.75 1.13
N VAL A 238 12.06 -3.38 1.36
CA VAL A 238 13.06 -3.15 0.30
C VAL A 238 14.30 -3.99 0.61
N LYS A 239 14.77 -4.77 -0.40
CA LYS A 239 15.91 -5.67 -0.24
C LYS A 239 17.01 -5.38 -1.27
N HIS A 240 18.23 -5.82 -0.94
CA HIS A 240 19.37 -5.77 -1.87
C HIS A 240 19.06 -6.58 -3.14
N LYS A 241 19.44 -6.03 -4.30
CA LYS A 241 19.36 -6.68 -5.61
C LYS A 241 20.70 -6.61 -6.31
N SER A 242 21.09 -7.69 -6.96
CA SER A 242 22.41 -7.83 -7.60
C SER A 242 22.39 -8.01 -9.10
N LEU A 243 21.22 -8.31 -9.68
CA LEU A 243 21.05 -8.59 -11.10
C LEU A 243 19.81 -7.92 -11.65
N CYS A 244 19.94 -7.27 -12.80
CA CYS A 244 18.80 -6.80 -13.60
C CYS A 244 18.82 -7.44 -14.99
N TRP A 245 17.63 -7.82 -15.47
CA TRP A 245 17.40 -8.26 -16.84
C TRP A 245 16.49 -7.28 -17.59
N ASP A 246 16.86 -6.98 -18.84
CA ASP A 246 15.95 -6.49 -19.86
C ASP A 246 15.34 -7.70 -20.59
N LEU A 247 14.11 -8.03 -20.23
CA LEU A 247 13.46 -9.25 -20.74
C LEU A 247 13.13 -9.17 -22.23
N GLU A 248 12.95 -7.98 -22.80
CA GLU A 248 12.74 -7.81 -24.24
C GLU A 248 14.03 -8.17 -25.00
N LYS A 249 15.17 -7.65 -24.57
CA LYS A 249 16.47 -7.96 -25.16
C LYS A 249 16.86 -9.40 -24.95
N ALA A 250 16.59 -9.95 -23.75
CA ALA A 250 16.86 -11.36 -23.43
C ALA A 250 16.07 -12.33 -24.31
N CYS A 251 14.80 -12.04 -24.58
CA CYS A 251 13.97 -12.82 -25.47
C CYS A 251 14.39 -12.64 -26.95
N LEU A 252 14.70 -11.42 -27.37
CA LEU A 252 15.12 -11.14 -28.74
C LEU A 252 16.41 -11.88 -29.10
N SER A 253 17.41 -11.87 -28.24
CA SER A 253 18.71 -12.54 -28.46
C SER A 253 18.58 -14.06 -28.54
N ARG A 254 17.51 -14.64 -28.00
CA ARG A 254 17.19 -16.07 -28.02
C ARG A 254 16.14 -16.47 -29.04
N ASN A 255 15.85 -15.60 -30.02
CA ASN A 255 14.85 -15.81 -31.09
C ASN A 255 13.41 -16.09 -30.58
N THR A 256 13.04 -15.53 -29.44
CA THR A 256 11.68 -15.57 -28.88
C THR A 256 11.17 -14.16 -28.59
N PRO A 257 11.06 -13.27 -29.61
CA PRO A 257 10.75 -11.86 -29.39
C PRO A 257 9.35 -11.68 -28.79
N ILE A 258 9.24 -10.86 -27.76
CA ILE A 258 7.99 -10.47 -27.12
C ILE A 258 7.51 -9.11 -27.64
N LYS A 259 6.28 -8.73 -27.31
CA LYS A 259 5.74 -7.41 -27.68
C LYS A 259 6.30 -6.33 -26.75
N ILE A 260 6.16 -6.52 -25.44
CA ILE A 260 6.66 -5.62 -24.39
C ILE A 260 6.75 -6.36 -23.05
N ALA A 261 7.70 -5.96 -22.21
CA ALA A 261 7.83 -6.35 -20.82
C ALA A 261 7.59 -5.12 -19.92
N ILE A 262 6.63 -5.21 -18.99
CA ILE A 262 6.33 -4.12 -18.06
C ILE A 262 6.68 -4.56 -16.64
N SER A 263 7.66 -3.87 -16.02
CA SER A 263 7.85 -3.97 -14.58
C SER A 263 6.73 -3.22 -13.85
N PRO A 264 5.95 -3.87 -12.96
CA PRO A 264 4.94 -3.18 -12.16
C PRO A 264 5.48 -2.05 -11.28
N GLU A 265 6.79 -2.03 -11.02
CA GLU A 265 7.48 -0.97 -10.26
C GLU A 265 7.73 0.29 -11.10
N ARG A 266 7.66 0.19 -12.41
CA ARG A 266 7.95 1.32 -13.30
C ARG A 266 7.01 2.49 -13.06
N ASP A 267 7.57 3.66 -12.73
CA ASP A 267 6.84 4.91 -12.55
C ASP A 267 7.67 6.14 -12.94
N LYS A 268 7.18 7.35 -12.62
CA LYS A 268 7.87 8.62 -12.89
C LYS A 268 8.96 8.95 -11.85
N TYR A 269 9.01 8.25 -10.72
CA TYR A 269 9.95 8.48 -9.61
C TYR A 269 11.18 7.59 -9.69
N PHE A 270 11.74 7.43 -10.88
CA PHE A 270 12.74 6.41 -11.20
C PHE A 270 14.17 6.67 -10.65
N LYS A 271 14.47 7.85 -10.05
CA LYS A 271 15.86 8.18 -9.66
C LYS A 271 16.45 7.20 -8.63
N HIS A 272 15.65 6.65 -7.72
CA HIS A 272 16.13 5.78 -6.65
C HIS A 272 16.03 4.29 -6.97
N HIS A 273 15.11 3.86 -7.86
CA HIS A 273 14.91 2.45 -8.21
C HIS A 273 15.04 2.16 -9.71
N ARG A 274 15.26 3.16 -10.56
CA ARG A 274 15.39 3.04 -12.02
C ARG A 274 14.20 2.36 -12.73
N GLY A 275 13.06 2.22 -12.05
CA GLY A 275 11.90 1.47 -12.52
C GLY A 275 12.06 -0.05 -12.50
N PHE A 276 13.07 -0.57 -11.81
CA PHE A 276 13.38 -2.00 -11.75
C PHE A 276 12.66 -2.65 -10.59
N GLY A 277 11.82 -3.66 -10.90
CA GLY A 277 11.07 -4.43 -9.90
C GLY A 277 11.30 -5.93 -10.00
N GLY A 278 11.04 -6.64 -8.89
CA GLY A 278 11.23 -8.09 -8.79
C GLY A 278 10.19 -8.93 -9.55
N THR A 279 9.28 -8.28 -10.30
CA THR A 279 8.25 -8.91 -11.13
C THR A 279 8.17 -8.21 -12.48
N SER A 280 7.78 -8.93 -13.54
CA SER A 280 7.48 -8.35 -14.85
C SER A 280 6.28 -9.01 -15.51
N TYR A 281 5.42 -8.22 -16.16
CA TYR A 281 4.34 -8.67 -17.04
C TYR A 281 4.84 -8.74 -18.48
N ILE A 282 4.63 -9.87 -19.14
CA ILE A 282 5.07 -10.12 -20.51
C ILE A 282 3.85 -10.14 -21.42
N TYR A 283 3.84 -9.27 -22.40
CA TYR A 283 2.84 -9.24 -23.47
C TYR A 283 3.44 -9.85 -24.73
N LEU A 284 2.80 -10.88 -25.25
CA LEU A 284 3.28 -11.63 -26.40
C LEU A 284 2.93 -10.92 -27.71
N ARG A 285 3.75 -11.13 -28.75
CA ARG A 285 3.42 -10.75 -30.14
C ARG A 285 2.36 -11.71 -30.70
N ASP A 286 2.58 -13.00 -30.49
CA ASP A 286 1.66 -14.08 -30.82
C ASP A 286 1.50 -15.00 -29.60
N THR A 287 0.26 -15.28 -29.23
CA THR A 287 -0.03 -16.17 -28.10
C THR A 287 0.40 -17.63 -28.35
N GLY A 288 0.62 -18.02 -29.61
CA GLY A 288 1.20 -19.31 -30.00
C GLY A 288 2.65 -19.49 -29.50
N ASP A 289 3.38 -18.40 -29.32
CA ASP A 289 4.78 -18.42 -28.86
C ASP A 289 4.92 -18.58 -27.34
N ARG A 290 3.82 -18.61 -26.60
CA ARG A 290 3.81 -18.64 -25.12
C ARG A 290 4.76 -19.66 -24.52
N SER A 291 4.77 -20.88 -25.04
CA SER A 291 5.60 -21.98 -24.51
C SER A 291 7.08 -21.72 -24.73
N ALA A 292 7.46 -21.26 -25.93
CA ALA A 292 8.84 -20.95 -26.27
C ALA A 292 9.38 -19.76 -25.45
N VAL A 293 8.60 -18.67 -25.35
CA VAL A 293 8.93 -17.51 -24.54
C VAL A 293 9.06 -17.90 -23.06
N ALA A 294 8.10 -18.65 -22.51
CA ALA A 294 8.17 -19.10 -21.13
C ALA A 294 9.40 -19.99 -20.86
N GLN A 295 9.78 -20.85 -21.79
CA GLN A 295 10.99 -21.68 -21.68
C GLN A 295 12.26 -20.80 -21.68
N THR A 296 12.34 -19.84 -22.58
CA THR A 296 13.45 -18.86 -22.62
C THR A 296 13.59 -18.12 -21.29
N LEU A 297 12.49 -17.56 -20.78
CA LEU A 297 12.49 -16.80 -19.54
C LEU A 297 12.87 -17.64 -18.31
N ARG A 298 12.40 -18.91 -18.23
CA ARG A 298 12.80 -19.83 -17.15
C ARG A 298 14.29 -20.19 -17.17
N GLY A 299 14.93 -20.10 -18.33
CA GLY A 299 16.36 -20.33 -18.50
C GLY A 299 17.25 -19.18 -18.03
N LEU A 300 16.70 -18.02 -17.72
CA LEU A 300 17.46 -16.86 -17.25
C LEU A 300 17.84 -17.03 -15.77
N LYS A 301 19.09 -16.70 -15.45
CA LYS A 301 19.57 -16.72 -14.06
C LYS A 301 18.73 -15.76 -13.20
N GLY A 302 18.30 -16.22 -12.04
CA GLY A 302 17.55 -15.40 -11.09
C GLY A 302 16.05 -15.29 -11.39
N VAL A 303 15.53 -15.99 -12.39
CA VAL A 303 14.10 -16.17 -12.59
C VAL A 303 13.63 -17.37 -11.78
N ASP A 304 12.79 -17.14 -10.77
CA ASP A 304 12.22 -18.20 -9.94
C ASP A 304 11.05 -18.89 -10.63
N GLU A 305 10.13 -18.08 -11.16
CA GLU A 305 8.91 -18.62 -11.78
C GLU A 305 8.53 -17.82 -13.04
N VAL A 306 7.97 -18.52 -14.00
CA VAL A 306 7.24 -17.92 -15.13
C VAL A 306 5.86 -18.60 -15.16
N ILE A 307 4.84 -17.83 -14.87
CA ILE A 307 3.46 -18.28 -14.77
C ILE A 307 2.58 -17.65 -15.85
N THR A 308 1.51 -18.34 -16.22
CA THR A 308 0.53 -17.80 -17.18
C THR A 308 -0.37 -16.75 -16.52
N LYS A 309 -1.00 -15.90 -17.35
CA LYS A 309 -2.04 -14.96 -16.90
C LYS A 309 -3.07 -15.63 -15.99
N GLN A 310 -3.58 -16.80 -16.36
CA GLN A 310 -4.60 -17.52 -15.59
C GLN A 310 -4.09 -17.89 -14.20
N VAL A 311 -2.85 -18.37 -14.09
CA VAL A 311 -2.23 -18.70 -12.79
C VAL A 311 -2.00 -17.43 -11.98
N ALA A 312 -1.54 -16.34 -12.59
CA ALA A 312 -1.35 -15.07 -11.93
C ALA A 312 -2.66 -14.50 -11.35
N VAL A 313 -3.75 -14.54 -12.12
CA VAL A 313 -5.10 -14.16 -11.69
C VAL A 313 -5.55 -15.00 -10.50
N GLN A 314 -5.42 -16.31 -10.57
CA GLN A 314 -5.87 -17.22 -9.50
C GLN A 314 -5.02 -17.08 -8.22
N ARG A 315 -3.70 -16.96 -8.36
CA ARG A 315 -2.77 -16.97 -7.23
C ARG A 315 -2.66 -15.62 -6.55
N PHE A 316 -2.69 -14.52 -7.32
CA PHE A 316 -2.45 -13.17 -6.83
C PHE A 316 -3.67 -12.25 -6.93
N HIS A 317 -4.80 -12.78 -7.38
CA HIS A 317 -6.05 -12.03 -7.53
C HIS A 317 -5.89 -10.75 -8.36
N LEU A 318 -5.16 -10.84 -9.47
CA LEU A 318 -4.90 -9.72 -10.36
C LEU A 318 -6.04 -9.55 -11.38
N MET A 319 -6.30 -8.30 -11.79
CA MET A 319 -7.25 -8.01 -12.85
C MET A 319 -6.69 -8.44 -14.21
N PRO A 320 -7.32 -9.40 -14.94
CA PRO A 320 -6.73 -9.99 -16.13
C PRO A 320 -6.54 -9.02 -17.30
N GLU A 321 -7.35 -7.96 -17.37
CA GLU A 321 -7.28 -6.93 -18.42
C GLU A 321 -6.07 -6.00 -18.28
N ARG A 322 -5.44 -5.99 -17.09
CA ARG A 322 -4.35 -5.06 -16.73
C ARG A 322 -3.02 -5.78 -16.45
N ILE A 323 -2.89 -7.03 -16.90
CA ILE A 323 -1.64 -7.81 -16.79
C ILE A 323 -1.31 -8.50 -18.12
N GLY A 324 -0.05 -8.89 -18.28
CA GLY A 324 0.45 -9.57 -19.49
C GLY A 324 -0.02 -11.04 -19.64
N ASP A 325 0.36 -11.67 -20.74
CA ASP A 325 0.09 -13.08 -21.04
C ASP A 325 0.85 -14.05 -20.14
N LEU A 326 2.06 -13.58 -19.68
CA LEU A 326 2.88 -14.25 -18.68
C LEU A 326 3.25 -13.24 -17.58
N MET A 327 3.55 -13.76 -16.40
CA MET A 327 4.14 -13.05 -15.29
C MET A 327 5.44 -13.74 -14.90
N VAL A 328 6.52 -12.95 -14.82
CA VAL A 328 7.85 -13.42 -14.41
C VAL A 328 8.10 -12.98 -12.99
N LEU A 329 8.53 -13.89 -12.14
CA LEU A 329 8.92 -13.64 -10.76
C LEU A 329 10.42 -13.85 -10.62
N GLY A 330 11.12 -12.83 -10.14
CA GLY A 330 12.54 -12.91 -9.81
C GLY A 330 12.79 -13.55 -8.47
N ASP A 331 13.99 -14.08 -8.30
CA ASP A 331 14.49 -14.51 -7.00
C ASP A 331 14.72 -13.30 -6.05
N SER A 332 15.24 -13.58 -4.85
CA SER A 332 15.47 -12.54 -3.84
C SER A 332 16.43 -11.43 -4.28
N THR A 333 17.22 -11.65 -5.34
CA THR A 333 18.30 -10.76 -5.77
C THR A 333 18.15 -10.21 -7.19
N THR A 334 17.12 -10.61 -7.91
CA THR A 334 16.90 -10.26 -9.33
C THR A 334 15.74 -9.30 -9.49
N VAL A 335 15.93 -8.32 -10.38
CA VAL A 335 14.92 -7.37 -10.83
C VAL A 335 14.86 -7.32 -12.36
N PHE A 336 13.79 -6.73 -12.87
CA PHE A 336 13.52 -6.57 -14.30
C PHE A 336 13.27 -5.10 -14.64
N GLY A 337 13.77 -4.65 -15.78
CA GLY A 337 13.58 -3.29 -16.27
C GLY A 337 14.33 -3.02 -17.54
N ASP A 338 14.26 -1.79 -18.03
CA ASP A 338 14.90 -1.39 -19.29
C ASP A 338 16.39 -1.11 -19.07
N LEU A 339 17.22 -1.72 -19.88
CA LEU A 339 18.68 -1.57 -19.86
C LEU A 339 19.20 -1.22 -21.26
N ASP A 340 20.42 -0.70 -21.35
CA ASP A 340 21.11 -0.59 -22.62
C ASP A 340 21.60 -1.96 -23.11
N THR A 341 21.89 -2.87 -22.19
CA THR A 341 22.34 -4.25 -22.42
C THR A 341 21.25 -5.26 -22.10
N GLU A 342 21.48 -6.54 -22.34
CA GLU A 342 20.54 -7.62 -22.02
C GLU A 342 20.42 -7.83 -20.50
N SER A 343 21.52 -7.65 -19.76
CA SER A 343 21.54 -7.78 -18.29
C SER A 343 22.65 -6.89 -17.70
N GLU A 344 22.48 -6.54 -16.44
CA GLU A 344 23.41 -5.70 -15.67
C GLU A 344 23.63 -6.27 -14.28
N ALA A 345 24.88 -6.37 -13.85
CA ALA A 345 25.21 -6.59 -12.44
C ALA A 345 25.02 -5.26 -11.68
N LEU A 346 24.15 -5.27 -10.69
CA LEU A 346 23.80 -4.07 -9.92
C LEU A 346 24.81 -3.82 -8.79
N PRO A 347 25.04 -2.56 -8.41
CA PRO A 347 25.91 -2.22 -7.28
C PRO A 347 25.46 -2.88 -5.98
N ALA A 348 26.40 -3.15 -5.07
CA ALA A 348 26.11 -3.74 -3.75
C ALA A 348 25.15 -2.89 -2.88
N THR A 349 25.04 -1.60 -3.19
CA THR A 349 24.11 -0.67 -2.52
C THR A 349 22.73 -0.63 -3.15
N TYR A 350 22.52 -1.27 -4.33
CA TYR A 350 21.24 -1.20 -5.00
C TYR A 350 20.17 -2.02 -4.25
N ARG A 351 19.03 -1.40 -4.01
CA ARG A 351 17.90 -1.96 -3.26
C ARG A 351 16.60 -1.69 -4.00
N SER A 352 15.73 -2.69 -4.04
CA SER A 352 14.41 -2.60 -4.68
C SER A 352 13.45 -3.63 -4.11
N HIS A 353 12.26 -3.71 -4.68
CA HIS A 353 11.15 -4.56 -4.24
C HIS A 353 10.34 -5.07 -5.44
N GLY A 354 9.11 -5.54 -5.21
CA GLY A 354 8.20 -5.99 -6.28
C GLY A 354 8.13 -7.51 -6.43
N SER A 355 8.87 -8.28 -5.61
CA SER A 355 8.85 -9.74 -5.62
C SER A 355 8.15 -10.32 -4.38
N LEU A 356 8.03 -11.66 -4.31
CA LEU A 356 7.52 -12.38 -3.14
C LEU A 356 8.38 -12.14 -1.87
N TYR A 357 9.65 -11.82 -2.05
CA TYR A 357 10.63 -11.68 -0.98
C TYR A 357 10.50 -10.36 -0.21
N GLU A 358 9.82 -9.37 -0.76
CA GLU A 358 9.53 -8.08 -0.12
C GLU A 358 8.10 -7.98 0.42
N ALA A 359 7.31 -9.06 0.33
CA ALA A 359 5.89 -9.03 0.70
C ALA A 359 5.62 -9.14 2.21
N LYS A 360 6.61 -9.43 3.06
CA LYS A 360 6.40 -9.53 4.51
C LYS A 360 6.62 -8.19 5.18
N VAL A 361 5.55 -7.67 5.83
CA VAL A 361 5.52 -6.33 6.41
C VAL A 361 4.95 -6.35 7.83
N PRO A 362 5.36 -5.42 8.71
CA PRO A 362 4.79 -5.31 10.04
C PRO A 362 3.39 -4.69 10.01
N LEU A 363 2.55 -5.10 10.94
CA LEU A 363 1.28 -4.48 11.27
C LEU A 363 1.22 -4.23 12.77
N PHE A 364 1.01 -2.98 13.17
CA PHE A 364 0.74 -2.57 14.54
C PHE A 364 -0.68 -2.03 14.61
N ILE A 365 -1.44 -2.44 15.62
CA ILE A 365 -2.76 -1.89 15.95
C ILE A 365 -2.74 -1.53 17.43
N TYR A 366 -2.91 -0.24 17.73
CA TYR A 366 -2.88 0.30 19.08
C TYR A 366 -4.18 1.00 19.41
N ASN A 367 -4.63 0.86 20.64
CA ASN A 367 -5.83 1.50 21.20
C ASN A 367 -7.11 1.24 20.40
N ALA A 368 -7.23 0.06 19.79
CA ALA A 368 -8.41 -0.33 19.04
C ALA A 368 -9.53 -0.79 19.97
N THR A 369 -10.74 -0.26 19.76
CA THR A 369 -11.95 -0.73 20.44
C THR A 369 -12.50 -1.94 19.69
N HIS A 370 -12.52 -3.11 20.33
CA HIS A 370 -13.00 -4.39 19.77
C HIS A 370 -12.34 -4.79 18.43
N PRO A 371 -11.00 -4.94 18.37
CA PRO A 371 -10.35 -5.41 17.16
C PRO A 371 -10.75 -6.86 16.86
N PRO A 372 -10.74 -7.25 15.57
CA PRO A 372 -10.83 -8.67 15.20
C PRO A 372 -9.69 -9.48 15.82
N SER A 373 -9.85 -10.81 15.84
CA SER A 373 -8.74 -11.67 16.27
C SER A 373 -7.48 -11.42 15.42
N PRO A 374 -6.27 -11.64 15.96
CA PRO A 374 -5.03 -11.49 15.19
C PRO A 374 -5.00 -12.30 13.88
N ASP A 375 -5.71 -13.43 13.82
CA ASP A 375 -5.77 -14.29 12.63
C ASP A 375 -6.55 -13.69 11.47
N PHE A 376 -7.44 -12.74 11.73
CA PHE A 376 -8.10 -11.94 10.69
C PHE A 376 -7.06 -11.20 9.82
N PHE A 377 -6.00 -10.71 10.43
CA PHE A 377 -4.95 -9.94 9.74
C PHE A 377 -3.86 -10.85 9.18
N SER A 378 -4.16 -11.61 8.13
CA SER A 378 -3.15 -12.35 7.36
C SER A 378 -2.47 -11.47 6.31
N TYR A 379 -3.17 -10.42 5.85
CA TYR A 379 -2.72 -9.42 4.88
C TYR A 379 -2.94 -8.00 5.41
N ASN A 380 -2.09 -7.05 4.96
CA ASN A 380 -2.17 -5.64 5.34
C ASN A 380 -3.48 -4.96 4.87
N TYR A 381 -4.03 -5.31 3.70
CA TYR A 381 -5.26 -4.74 3.17
C TYR A 381 -6.49 -5.01 4.07
N LYS A 382 -6.41 -6.00 4.95
CA LYS A 382 -7.48 -6.32 5.89
C LYS A 382 -7.81 -5.18 6.87
N ILE A 383 -6.93 -4.18 7.01
CA ILE A 383 -7.20 -2.95 7.77
C ILE A 383 -8.50 -2.31 7.29
N ALA A 384 -8.61 -1.98 6.00
CA ALA A 384 -9.82 -1.34 5.48
C ALA A 384 -10.99 -2.31 5.28
N SER A 385 -10.74 -3.62 5.15
CA SER A 385 -11.80 -4.62 5.21
C SER A 385 -12.51 -4.64 6.56
N TRP A 386 -11.83 -4.23 7.63
CA TRP A 386 -12.39 -4.14 8.97
C TRP A 386 -13.04 -2.78 9.24
N LEU A 387 -12.38 -1.69 8.84
CA LEU A 387 -12.81 -0.33 9.17
C LEU A 387 -14.02 0.12 8.33
N TYR A 388 -14.98 0.75 9.00
CA TYR A 388 -16.20 1.32 8.37
C TYR A 388 -17.05 0.32 7.57
N GLN A 389 -16.97 -0.98 7.89
CA GLN A 389 -17.91 -1.97 7.33
C GLN A 389 -19.32 -1.74 7.90
N ASP A 390 -20.34 -2.01 7.08
CA ASP A 390 -21.71 -2.05 7.57
C ASP A 390 -21.90 -3.32 8.41
N LEU A 391 -22.07 -3.14 9.71
CA LEU A 391 -22.36 -4.21 10.66
C LEU A 391 -23.68 -4.96 10.34
N THR A 392 -24.47 -4.46 9.39
CA THR A 392 -25.74 -5.07 8.95
C THR A 392 -25.55 -6.28 8.03
N ARG A 393 -24.34 -6.56 7.50
CA ARG A 393 -24.08 -7.72 6.63
C ARG A 393 -23.52 -8.96 7.35
N SER A 394 -23.16 -8.87 8.62
CA SER A 394 -22.58 -9.99 9.37
C SER A 394 -23.61 -10.82 10.18
N SER A 395 -24.91 -10.55 10.07
CA SER A 395 -25.95 -11.32 10.77
C SER A 395 -26.70 -12.36 9.89
N ILE A 396 -26.23 -12.62 8.66
CA ILE A 396 -26.84 -13.63 7.79
C ILE A 396 -25.75 -14.61 7.34
N SER A 397 -25.25 -15.44 8.24
CA SER A 397 -24.65 -16.75 7.90
C SER A 397 -24.26 -17.58 9.14
N HIS A 398 -25.16 -17.72 10.12
CA HIS A 398 -25.10 -18.84 11.05
C HIS A 398 -26.54 -19.29 11.36
N SER A 399 -27.17 -19.89 10.35
CA SER A 399 -28.27 -20.82 10.51
C SER A 399 -28.37 -21.64 9.22
N GLU A 400 -27.56 -22.69 9.16
CA GLU A 400 -27.94 -23.99 8.64
C GLU A 400 -26.79 -24.96 8.90
#